data_3e0838420c901f0d4a7d1c650cfbdbdb
#
_entry.id   3e0838420c901f0d4a7d1c650cfbdbdb
#
_cell.length_a   1.000
_cell.length_b   1.000
_cell.length_c   1.000
_cell.angle_alpha   90.00
_cell.angle_beta   90.00
_cell.angle_gamma   90.00
#
_symmetry.space_group_name_H-M   'P 1'
#
loop_
_entity.id
_entity.type
_entity.pdbx_description
1 polymer ?
#
loop_
_entity_poly.entity_id
_entity_poly.type
_entity_poly.pdbx_seq_one_letter_code
_entity_poly.pdbx_strand_id
1 'polypeptide(L)'
;MTLVTELEPDWRQQKKAATRDRIRASALRLFREQGYDATTVEQIAAEAGVSHMTFFRYFPAKEDVALSDGYDPLIAGLIAQTPAEWPLTRRIRTVMVDGLRQIYGTERDTLLAHNQLVVSTPALRDRLWAHQIATQRLILQALSPGAPPSFRDQVTVAACLAAASTAILAWVENDGAPDLPDLMDEAFDTLTGAR
;
A
#
# COMPACT_ATOMS: atom_id res chain seq x y z
N MET A 1 -39.83 -15.27 -6.88
CA MET A 1 -39.34 -14.37 -7.94
C MET A 1 -38.19 -13.57 -7.33
N THR A 2 -37.00 -14.07 -7.54
CA THR A 2 -35.76 -13.70 -6.83
C THR A 2 -35.12 -12.51 -7.53
N LEU A 3 -35.12 -11.35 -6.90
CA LEU A 3 -34.34 -10.20 -7.35
C LEU A 3 -32.89 -10.38 -6.88
N VAL A 4 -32.07 -11.04 -7.70
CA VAL A 4 -30.61 -10.92 -7.61
C VAL A 4 -30.27 -9.61 -8.32
N THR A 5 -30.15 -8.54 -7.55
CA THR A 5 -29.49 -7.33 -8.03
C THR A 5 -28.00 -7.61 -7.95
N GLU A 6 -27.41 -8.15 -9.01
CA GLU A 6 -25.97 -8.12 -9.24
C GLU A 6 -25.58 -6.64 -9.25
N LEU A 7 -24.82 -6.24 -8.23
CA LEU A 7 -24.11 -4.97 -8.23
C LEU A 7 -23.07 -5.06 -9.34
N GLU A 8 -23.44 -4.61 -10.54
CA GLU A 8 -22.47 -4.37 -11.60
C GLU A 8 -21.41 -3.42 -11.05
N PRO A 9 -20.13 -3.83 -11.04
CA PRO A 9 -19.07 -2.92 -10.57
C PRO A 9 -19.13 -1.67 -11.43
N ASP A 10 -19.24 -0.51 -10.79
CA ASP A 10 -19.32 0.78 -11.47
C ASP A 10 -18.16 0.91 -12.47
N TRP A 11 -18.42 0.79 -13.76
CA TRP A 11 -17.43 0.86 -14.84
C TRP A 11 -16.55 2.11 -14.75
N ARG A 12 -17.06 3.20 -14.14
CA ARG A 12 -16.31 4.44 -13.90
C ARG A 12 -15.24 4.22 -12.85
N GLN A 13 -15.55 3.46 -11.80
CA GLN A 13 -14.58 3.10 -10.76
C GLN A 13 -13.48 2.17 -11.30
N GLN A 14 -13.86 1.18 -12.08
CA GLN A 14 -12.92 0.28 -12.75
C GLN A 14 -11.99 1.04 -13.71
N LYS A 15 -12.53 1.94 -14.53
CA LYS A 15 -11.75 2.78 -15.44
C LYS A 15 -10.82 3.73 -14.68
N LYS A 16 -11.26 4.24 -13.52
CA LYS A 16 -10.44 5.08 -12.65
C LYS A 16 -9.29 4.28 -12.06
N ALA A 17 -9.55 3.09 -11.53
CA ALA A 17 -8.52 2.19 -11.01
C ALA A 17 -7.51 1.82 -12.09
N ALA A 18 -7.95 1.35 -13.25
CA ALA A 18 -7.08 1.00 -14.37
C ALA A 18 -6.20 2.16 -14.86
N THR A 19 -6.73 3.40 -14.83
CA THR A 19 -5.92 4.58 -15.18
C THR A 19 -4.86 4.87 -14.12
N ARG A 20 -5.22 4.75 -12.83
CA ARG A 20 -4.30 4.92 -11.71
C ARG A 20 -3.15 3.90 -11.78
N ASP A 21 -3.49 2.64 -12.03
CA ASP A 21 -2.52 1.54 -12.14
C ASP A 21 -1.58 1.73 -13.31
N ARG A 22 -2.08 2.20 -14.47
CA ARG A 22 -1.26 2.48 -15.63
C ARG A 22 -0.27 3.62 -15.36
N ILE A 23 -0.70 4.71 -14.71
CA ILE A 23 0.19 5.83 -14.34
C ILE A 23 1.28 5.31 -13.38
N ARG A 24 0.91 4.51 -12.37
CA ARG A 24 1.85 3.92 -11.42
C ARG A 24 2.86 3.00 -12.10
N ALA A 25 2.41 2.07 -12.94
CA ALA A 25 3.28 1.15 -13.65
C ALA A 25 4.29 1.88 -14.54
N SER A 26 3.84 2.93 -15.28
CA SER A 26 4.72 3.78 -16.09
C SER A 26 5.75 4.51 -15.22
N ALA A 27 5.35 5.08 -14.09
CA ALA A 27 6.25 5.78 -13.17
C ALA A 27 7.32 4.85 -12.61
N LEU A 28 6.93 3.69 -12.06
CA LEU A 28 7.86 2.73 -11.47
C LEU A 28 8.83 2.16 -12.51
N ARG A 29 8.39 1.98 -13.76
CA ARG A 29 9.27 1.57 -14.85
C ARG A 29 10.32 2.65 -15.15
N LEU A 30 9.90 3.90 -15.33
CA LEU A 30 10.79 5.02 -15.59
C LEU A 30 11.78 5.26 -14.44
N PHE A 31 11.33 5.14 -13.18
CA PHE A 31 12.22 5.26 -12.02
C PHE A 31 13.32 4.20 -12.01
N ARG A 32 13.02 2.97 -12.45
CA ARG A 32 14.01 1.89 -12.56
C ARG A 32 14.97 2.11 -13.74
N GLU A 33 14.49 2.61 -14.87
CA GLU A 33 15.27 2.76 -16.10
C GLU A 33 16.22 3.96 -16.06
N GLN A 34 15.79 5.11 -15.52
CA GLN A 34 16.55 6.36 -15.56
C GLN A 34 16.73 7.03 -14.18
N GLY A 35 16.22 6.43 -13.11
CA GLY A 35 16.29 6.97 -11.76
C GLY A 35 15.13 7.92 -11.43
N TYR A 36 14.89 8.10 -10.12
CA TYR A 36 13.80 8.93 -9.62
C TYR A 36 13.97 10.41 -10.01
N ASP A 37 15.16 10.99 -9.78
CA ASP A 37 15.40 12.43 -9.96
C ASP A 37 15.29 12.84 -11.43
N ALA A 38 15.78 12.01 -12.35
CA ALA A 38 15.73 12.26 -13.78
C ALA A 38 14.34 12.06 -14.42
N THR A 39 13.41 11.44 -13.69
CA THR A 39 12.05 11.19 -14.19
C THR A 39 11.13 12.36 -13.90
N THR A 40 10.46 12.89 -14.91
CA THR A 40 9.51 14.00 -14.79
C THR A 40 8.06 13.52 -14.86
N VAL A 41 7.13 14.34 -14.36
CA VAL A 41 5.68 14.07 -14.45
C VAL A 41 5.22 14.01 -15.91
N GLU A 42 5.83 14.86 -16.77
CA GLU A 42 5.54 14.89 -18.21
C GLU A 42 5.87 13.56 -18.88
N GLN A 43 7.04 12.99 -18.56
CA GLN A 43 7.45 11.68 -19.05
C GLN A 43 6.51 10.57 -18.58
N ILE A 44 6.14 10.57 -17.29
CA ILE A 44 5.20 9.59 -16.72
C ILE A 44 3.83 9.71 -17.41
N ALA A 45 3.32 10.92 -17.57
CA ALA A 45 2.03 11.16 -18.20
C ALA A 45 2.01 10.72 -19.67
N ALA A 46 3.05 11.06 -20.43
CA ALA A 46 3.23 10.65 -21.83
C ALA A 46 3.27 9.13 -21.96
N GLU A 47 4.08 8.47 -21.14
CA GLU A 47 4.23 7.01 -21.11
C GLU A 47 2.91 6.31 -20.74
N ALA A 48 2.17 6.84 -19.77
CA ALA A 48 0.87 6.33 -19.35
C ALA A 48 -0.26 6.67 -20.34
N GLY A 49 -0.01 7.44 -21.41
CA GLY A 49 -1.03 7.88 -22.36
C GLY A 49 -2.10 8.75 -21.72
N VAL A 50 -1.72 9.64 -20.80
CA VAL A 50 -2.63 10.59 -20.13
C VAL A 50 -2.09 12.03 -20.25
N SER A 51 -2.98 13.02 -20.06
CA SER A 51 -2.54 14.41 -19.97
C SER A 51 -1.88 14.69 -18.60
N HIS A 52 -1.02 15.71 -18.55
CA HIS A 52 -0.43 16.26 -17.32
C HIS A 52 -1.50 16.56 -16.24
N MET A 53 -2.60 17.21 -16.62
CA MET A 53 -3.75 17.45 -15.74
C MET A 53 -4.39 16.15 -15.23
N THR A 54 -4.43 15.12 -16.08
CA THR A 54 -4.96 13.81 -15.67
C THR A 54 -4.04 13.16 -14.65
N PHE A 55 -2.71 13.23 -14.80
CA PHE A 55 -1.78 12.75 -13.79
C PHE A 55 -2.08 13.39 -12.41
N PHE A 56 -2.12 14.71 -12.31
CA PHE A 56 -2.35 15.40 -11.04
C PHE A 56 -3.74 15.15 -10.42
N ARG A 57 -4.71 14.76 -11.20
CA ARG A 57 -6.01 14.31 -10.67
C ARG A 57 -5.92 12.99 -9.90
N TYR A 58 -4.95 12.12 -10.25
CA TYR A 58 -4.73 10.82 -9.61
C TYR A 58 -3.65 10.85 -8.54
N PHE A 59 -2.61 11.63 -8.76
CA PHE A 59 -1.45 11.75 -7.89
C PHE A 59 -1.06 13.22 -7.76
N PRO A 60 -1.29 13.84 -6.59
CA PRO A 60 -0.99 15.26 -6.37
C PRO A 60 0.48 15.64 -6.60
N ALA A 61 1.40 14.68 -6.46
CA ALA A 61 2.83 14.89 -6.70
C ALA A 61 3.49 13.62 -7.25
N LYS A 62 4.72 13.74 -7.77
CA LYS A 62 5.55 12.62 -8.24
C LYS A 62 5.86 11.64 -7.10
N GLU A 63 6.06 12.16 -5.91
CA GLU A 63 6.28 11.39 -4.69
C GLU A 63 5.09 10.47 -4.37
N ASP A 64 3.87 10.94 -4.58
CA ASP A 64 2.67 10.15 -4.26
C ASP A 64 2.52 8.93 -5.17
N VAL A 65 2.97 9.02 -6.44
CA VAL A 65 2.99 7.85 -7.32
C VAL A 65 4.13 6.90 -6.97
N ALA A 66 5.29 7.43 -6.54
CA ALA A 66 6.43 6.63 -6.13
C ALA A 66 6.17 5.85 -4.83
N LEU A 67 5.44 6.43 -3.89
CA LEU A 67 5.06 5.77 -2.63
C LEU A 67 3.90 4.78 -2.79
N SER A 68 3.11 4.91 -3.85
CA SER A 68 1.95 4.03 -4.07
C SER A 68 2.39 2.69 -4.66
N ASP A 69 2.42 1.64 -3.87
CA ASP A 69 2.59 0.25 -4.35
C ASP A 69 1.29 -0.35 -4.92
N GLY A 70 0.15 0.29 -4.63
CA GLY A 70 -1.18 -0.12 -5.10
C GLY A 70 -1.86 -1.17 -4.23
N TYR A 71 -1.21 -1.64 -3.18
CA TYR A 71 -1.78 -2.65 -2.28
C TYR A 71 -2.68 -2.04 -1.19
N ASP A 72 -2.49 -0.77 -0.82
CA ASP A 72 -3.25 -0.13 0.27
C ASP A 72 -4.78 -0.30 0.18
N PRO A 73 -5.46 -0.02 -0.96
CA PRO A 73 -6.90 -0.21 -1.05
C PRO A 73 -7.32 -1.68 -0.98
N LEU A 74 -6.49 -2.58 -1.52
CA LEU A 74 -6.72 -4.02 -1.47
C LEU A 74 -6.61 -4.52 -0.03
N ILE A 75 -5.54 -4.16 0.67
CA ILE A 75 -5.31 -4.49 2.09
C ILE A 75 -6.47 -3.99 2.95
N ALA A 76 -6.86 -2.73 2.79
CA ALA A 76 -7.98 -2.16 3.53
C ALA A 76 -9.30 -2.93 3.29
N GLY A 77 -9.59 -3.26 2.03
CA GLY A 77 -10.76 -4.06 1.67
C GLY A 77 -10.73 -5.48 2.24
N LEU A 78 -9.57 -6.15 2.18
CA LEU A 78 -9.40 -7.49 2.74
C LEU A 78 -9.53 -7.49 4.26
N ILE A 79 -8.96 -6.51 4.97
CA ILE A 79 -9.12 -6.36 6.43
C ILE A 79 -10.61 -6.20 6.79
N ALA A 80 -11.36 -5.42 6.04
CA ALA A 80 -12.79 -5.23 6.27
C ALA A 80 -13.60 -6.53 6.12
N GLN A 81 -13.15 -7.46 5.27
CA GLN A 81 -13.81 -8.75 5.02
C GLN A 81 -13.44 -9.84 6.04
N THR A 82 -12.43 -9.63 6.88
CA THR A 82 -12.10 -10.59 7.94
C THR A 82 -13.20 -10.63 9.01
N PRO A 83 -13.35 -11.74 9.77
CA PRO A 83 -14.37 -11.86 10.82
C PRO A 83 -14.28 -10.70 11.83
N ALA A 84 -15.40 -10.02 12.04
CA ALA A 84 -15.45 -8.82 12.88
C ALA A 84 -15.20 -9.14 14.38
N GLU A 85 -15.44 -10.37 14.80
CA GLU A 85 -15.20 -10.88 16.16
C GLU A 85 -13.72 -11.11 16.47
N TRP A 86 -12.85 -11.13 15.45
CA TRP A 86 -11.41 -11.24 15.68
C TRP A 86 -10.83 -9.92 16.22
N PRO A 87 -9.84 -9.99 17.11
CA PRO A 87 -9.07 -8.80 17.48
C PRO A 87 -8.52 -8.09 16.24
N LEU A 88 -8.61 -6.77 16.19
CA LEU A 88 -8.22 -5.98 15.02
C LEU A 88 -6.74 -6.21 14.63
N THR A 89 -5.85 -6.38 15.60
CA THR A 89 -4.44 -6.75 15.36
C THR A 89 -4.32 -8.06 14.57
N ARG A 90 -5.12 -9.09 14.93
CA ARG A 90 -5.14 -10.37 14.21
C ARG A 90 -5.66 -10.20 12.78
N ARG A 91 -6.70 -9.41 12.58
CA ARG A 91 -7.27 -9.14 11.25
C ARG A 91 -6.22 -8.52 10.33
N ILE A 92 -5.52 -7.49 10.82
CA ILE A 92 -4.48 -6.79 10.06
C ILE A 92 -3.28 -7.73 9.80
N ARG A 93 -2.79 -8.44 10.83
CA ARG A 93 -1.69 -9.42 10.67
C ARG A 93 -2.02 -10.46 9.60
N THR A 94 -3.18 -11.10 9.70
CA THR A 94 -3.59 -12.13 8.74
C THR A 94 -3.54 -11.61 7.29
N VAL A 95 -4.10 -10.43 7.04
CA VAL A 95 -4.12 -9.87 5.68
C VAL A 95 -2.71 -9.49 5.21
N MET A 96 -1.91 -8.85 6.07
CA MET A 96 -0.58 -8.37 5.67
C MET A 96 0.43 -9.52 5.52
N VAL A 97 0.48 -10.45 6.48
CA VAL A 97 1.47 -11.55 6.46
C VAL A 97 1.07 -12.61 5.44
N ASP A 98 -0.19 -13.10 5.50
CA ASP A 98 -0.62 -14.18 4.62
C ASP A 98 -0.77 -13.68 3.16
N GLY A 99 -1.23 -12.44 2.97
CA GLY A 99 -1.26 -11.81 1.65
C GLY A 99 0.13 -11.63 1.05
N LEU A 100 1.10 -11.18 1.86
CA LEU A 100 2.48 -11.05 1.43
C LEU A 100 3.09 -12.42 1.06
N ARG A 101 2.88 -13.46 1.87
CA ARG A 101 3.35 -14.82 1.58
C ARG A 101 2.88 -15.36 0.23
N GLN A 102 1.65 -15.00 -0.18
CA GLN A 102 1.09 -15.44 -1.47
C GLN A 102 1.82 -14.85 -2.68
N ILE A 103 2.28 -13.61 -2.59
CA ILE A 103 2.91 -12.91 -3.72
C ILE A 103 4.45 -12.89 -3.63
N TYR A 104 5.02 -13.15 -2.46
CA TYR A 104 6.45 -12.94 -2.19
C TYR A 104 7.36 -13.69 -3.14
N GLY A 105 7.02 -14.93 -3.49
CA GLY A 105 7.85 -15.74 -4.40
C GLY A 105 7.99 -15.14 -5.81
N THR A 106 6.99 -14.39 -6.27
CA THR A 106 6.99 -13.76 -7.62
C THR A 106 7.34 -12.27 -7.60
N GLU A 107 7.04 -11.57 -6.50
CA GLU A 107 7.15 -10.12 -6.41
C GLU A 107 8.34 -9.64 -5.57
N ARG A 108 9.10 -10.55 -4.94
CA ARG A 108 10.19 -10.23 -4.00
C ARG A 108 11.14 -9.15 -4.52
N ASP A 109 11.68 -9.35 -5.72
CA ASP A 109 12.68 -8.43 -6.27
C ASP A 109 12.07 -7.08 -6.66
N THR A 110 10.80 -7.08 -7.11
CA THR A 110 10.05 -5.86 -7.39
C THR A 110 9.77 -5.08 -6.10
N LEU A 111 9.35 -5.77 -5.04
CA LEU A 111 9.12 -5.18 -3.72
C LEU A 111 10.42 -4.62 -3.12
N LEU A 112 11.52 -5.37 -3.23
CA LEU A 112 12.81 -4.91 -2.72
C LEU A 112 13.29 -3.66 -3.44
N ALA A 113 13.29 -3.67 -4.76
CA ALA A 113 13.70 -2.52 -5.56
C ALA A 113 12.83 -1.28 -5.30
N HIS A 114 11.52 -1.46 -5.15
CA HIS A 114 10.60 -0.38 -4.81
C HIS A 114 10.92 0.22 -3.43
N ASN A 115 11.05 -0.61 -2.41
CA ASN A 115 11.32 -0.13 -1.05
C ASN A 115 12.74 0.46 -0.91
N GLN A 116 13.74 -0.09 -1.62
CA GLN A 116 15.08 0.51 -1.70
C GLN A 116 15.03 1.91 -2.32
N LEU A 117 14.25 2.11 -3.39
CA LEU A 117 14.04 3.43 -3.98
C LEU A 117 13.43 4.40 -2.98
N VAL A 118 12.40 3.98 -2.25
CA VAL A 118 11.72 4.83 -1.24
C VAL A 118 12.69 5.20 -0.12
N VAL A 119 13.45 4.24 0.42
CA VAL A 119 14.37 4.47 1.55
C VAL A 119 15.59 5.28 1.12
N SER A 120 16.12 5.09 -0.09
CA SER A 120 17.30 5.81 -0.57
C SER A 120 17.03 7.24 -1.03
N THR A 121 15.77 7.59 -1.36
CA THR A 121 15.40 8.90 -1.89
C THR A 121 14.91 9.84 -0.78
N PRO A 122 15.65 10.92 -0.40
CA PRO A 122 15.27 11.80 0.70
C PRO A 122 13.85 12.37 0.56
N ALA A 123 13.47 12.86 -0.63
CA ALA A 123 12.15 13.43 -0.91
C ALA A 123 11.00 12.42 -0.65
N LEU A 124 11.23 11.12 -0.85
CA LEU A 124 10.24 10.07 -0.57
C LEU A 124 10.18 9.76 0.93
N ARG A 125 11.33 9.69 1.60
CA ARG A 125 11.39 9.48 3.06
C ARG A 125 10.63 10.57 3.83
N ASP A 126 10.77 11.81 3.41
CA ASP A 126 10.08 12.94 4.06
C ASP A 126 8.56 12.85 3.97
N ARG A 127 8.05 12.11 2.99
CA ARG A 127 6.60 11.90 2.79
C ARG A 127 6.07 10.59 3.37
N LEU A 128 6.91 9.69 3.85
CA LEU A 128 6.48 8.40 4.42
C LEU A 128 5.44 8.57 5.54
N TRP A 129 5.62 9.57 6.41
CA TRP A 129 4.66 9.85 7.47
C TRP A 129 3.27 10.21 6.95
N ALA A 130 3.21 11.10 5.96
CA ALA A 130 1.93 11.50 5.35
C ALA A 130 1.27 10.33 4.63
N HIS A 131 2.06 9.49 3.96
CA HIS A 131 1.59 8.26 3.31
C HIS A 131 1.02 7.28 4.35
N GLN A 132 1.72 7.02 5.43
CA GLN A 132 1.26 6.13 6.52
C GLN A 132 -0.07 6.61 7.12
N ILE A 133 -0.25 7.92 7.33
CA ILE A 133 -1.52 8.50 7.79
C ILE A 133 -2.64 8.28 6.76
N ALA A 134 -2.34 8.37 5.47
CA ALA A 134 -3.33 8.10 4.41
C ALA A 134 -3.76 6.63 4.39
N THR A 135 -2.83 5.70 4.50
CA THR A 135 -3.10 4.25 4.60
C THR A 135 -3.92 3.93 5.86
N GLN A 136 -3.56 4.50 7.02
CA GLN A 136 -4.34 4.37 8.25
C GLN A 136 -5.79 4.81 8.06
N ARG A 137 -6.02 5.97 7.44
CA ARG A 137 -7.38 6.47 7.15
C ARG A 137 -8.16 5.53 6.24
N LEU A 138 -7.53 4.99 5.22
CA LEU A 138 -8.13 4.02 4.29
C LEU A 138 -8.63 2.78 5.04
N ILE A 139 -7.79 2.19 5.88
CA ILE A 139 -8.14 1.02 6.69
C ILE A 139 -9.31 1.34 7.64
N LEU A 140 -9.23 2.46 8.36
CA LEU A 140 -10.28 2.87 9.30
C LEU A 140 -11.63 3.13 8.62
N GLN A 141 -11.61 3.73 7.43
CA GLN A 141 -12.82 3.94 6.62
C GLN A 141 -13.43 2.63 6.15
N ALA A 142 -12.60 1.65 5.75
CA ALA A 142 -13.06 0.34 5.33
C ALA A 142 -13.66 -0.48 6.49
N LEU A 143 -13.11 -0.31 7.71
CA LEU A 143 -13.61 -0.98 8.92
C LEU A 143 -14.95 -0.42 9.43
N SER A 144 -15.19 0.87 9.26
CA SER A 144 -16.38 1.56 9.80
C SER A 144 -16.92 2.57 8.77
N PRO A 145 -17.54 2.10 7.66
CA PRO A 145 -18.09 2.98 6.66
C PRO A 145 -19.16 3.91 7.26
N GLY A 146 -18.95 5.23 7.14
CA GLY A 146 -19.92 6.24 7.57
C GLY A 146 -19.96 6.53 9.08
N ALA A 147 -19.12 5.88 9.88
CA ALA A 147 -19.00 6.16 11.32
C ALA A 147 -17.57 6.64 11.67
N PRO A 148 -17.42 7.51 12.67
CA PRO A 148 -16.09 7.90 13.13
C PRO A 148 -15.39 6.67 13.77
N PRO A 149 -14.11 6.42 13.44
CA PRO A 149 -13.36 5.32 14.02
C PRO A 149 -13.12 5.54 15.52
N SER A 150 -13.16 4.47 16.33
CA SER A 150 -12.83 4.56 17.75
C SER A 150 -11.36 4.96 17.94
N PHE A 151 -11.05 5.61 19.07
CA PHE A 151 -9.64 5.90 19.42
C PHE A 151 -8.80 4.62 19.53
N ARG A 152 -9.39 3.54 20.04
CA ARG A 152 -8.75 2.22 20.13
C ARG A 152 -8.35 1.71 18.73
N ASP A 153 -9.25 1.79 17.75
CA ASP A 153 -8.97 1.32 16.39
C ASP A 153 -7.90 2.19 15.73
N GLN A 154 -7.93 3.50 15.95
CA GLN A 154 -6.90 4.41 15.45
C GLN A 154 -5.51 4.03 15.98
N VAL A 155 -5.38 3.78 17.28
CA VAL A 155 -4.11 3.36 17.91
C VAL A 155 -3.69 1.98 17.39
N THR A 156 -4.62 1.02 17.29
CA THR A 156 -4.32 -0.33 16.83
C THR A 156 -3.81 -0.34 15.39
N VAL A 157 -4.50 0.36 14.48
CA VAL A 157 -4.08 0.44 13.06
C VAL A 157 -2.72 1.13 12.94
N ALA A 158 -2.50 2.25 13.66
CA ALA A 158 -1.22 2.95 13.66
C ALA A 158 -0.07 2.07 14.14
N ALA A 159 -0.26 1.32 15.24
CA ALA A 159 0.74 0.41 15.77
C ALA A 159 1.06 -0.74 14.81
N CYS A 160 0.04 -1.33 14.17
CA CYS A 160 0.23 -2.37 13.15
C CYS A 160 1.01 -1.86 11.93
N LEU A 161 0.68 -0.66 11.45
CA LEU A 161 1.41 -0.05 10.33
C LEU A 161 2.84 0.29 10.70
N ALA A 162 3.11 0.75 11.94
CA ALA A 162 4.46 0.99 12.42
C ALA A 162 5.29 -0.32 12.50
N ALA A 163 4.70 -1.41 13.00
CA ALA A 163 5.34 -2.73 13.02
C ALA A 163 5.69 -3.21 11.60
N ALA A 164 4.75 -3.11 10.67
CA ALA A 164 4.96 -3.46 9.26
C ALA A 164 6.06 -2.61 8.62
N SER A 165 6.04 -1.28 8.83
CA SER A 165 7.09 -0.38 8.31
C SER A 165 8.46 -0.72 8.88
N THR A 166 8.56 -1.10 10.16
CA THR A 166 9.81 -1.51 10.79
C THR A 166 10.36 -2.79 10.15
N ALA A 167 9.50 -3.78 9.89
CA ALA A 167 9.90 -5.01 9.19
C ALA A 167 10.42 -4.72 7.77
N ILE A 168 9.73 -3.84 7.02
CA ILE A 168 10.15 -3.44 5.67
C ILE A 168 11.50 -2.72 5.72
N LEU A 169 11.71 -1.79 6.65
CA LEU A 169 12.99 -1.09 6.79
C LEU A 169 14.13 -2.04 7.12
N ALA A 170 13.95 -2.93 8.09
CA ALA A 170 14.94 -3.95 8.45
C ALA A 170 15.28 -4.86 7.25
N TRP A 171 14.28 -5.24 6.47
CA TRP A 171 14.46 -6.03 5.26
C TRP A 171 15.29 -5.31 4.19
N VAL A 172 15.01 -4.02 3.95
CA VAL A 172 15.76 -3.19 3.00
C VAL A 172 17.20 -2.97 3.46
N GLU A 173 17.42 -2.68 4.75
CA GLU A 173 18.74 -2.44 5.32
C GLU A 173 19.66 -3.67 5.24
N ASN A 174 19.08 -4.87 5.13
CA ASN A 174 19.80 -6.13 4.97
C ASN A 174 19.74 -6.68 3.53
N ASP A 175 19.50 -5.83 2.53
CA ASP A 175 19.44 -6.19 1.10
C ASP A 175 18.48 -7.36 0.81
N GLY A 176 17.42 -7.45 1.58
CA GLY A 176 16.41 -8.52 1.45
C GLY A 176 16.88 -9.89 1.94
N ALA A 177 17.95 -9.97 2.76
CA ALA A 177 18.51 -11.26 3.21
C ALA A 177 17.59 -12.04 4.16
N PRO A 178 16.90 -11.44 5.17
CA PRO A 178 15.78 -12.14 5.83
C PRO A 178 14.56 -12.12 4.93
N ASP A 179 13.73 -13.16 5.00
CA ASP A 179 12.45 -13.14 4.29
C ASP A 179 11.49 -12.12 4.89
N LEU A 180 10.97 -11.19 4.08
CA LEU A 180 10.07 -10.14 4.56
C LEU A 180 8.80 -10.70 5.25
N PRO A 181 8.16 -11.78 4.77
CA PRO A 181 7.04 -12.38 5.49
C PRO A 181 7.38 -12.81 6.93
N ASP A 182 8.59 -13.32 7.17
CA ASP A 182 9.02 -13.77 8.49
C ASP A 182 9.33 -12.57 9.41
N LEU A 183 10.01 -11.55 8.89
CA LEU A 183 10.21 -10.28 9.62
C LEU A 183 8.88 -9.60 9.96
N MET A 184 7.93 -9.61 9.04
CA MET A 184 6.60 -9.06 9.26
C MET A 184 5.88 -9.82 10.38
N ASP A 185 5.95 -11.14 10.37
CA ASP A 185 5.36 -12.01 11.38
C ASP A 185 5.98 -11.75 12.76
N GLU A 186 7.32 -11.68 12.85
CA GLU A 186 8.04 -11.35 14.08
C GLU A 186 7.67 -9.95 14.62
N ALA A 187 7.50 -8.97 13.75
CA ALA A 187 7.08 -7.63 14.14
C ALA A 187 5.67 -7.61 14.76
N PHE A 188 4.75 -8.38 14.21
CA PHE A 188 3.40 -8.53 14.78
C PHE A 188 3.39 -9.34 16.07
N ASP A 189 4.20 -10.38 16.19
CA ASP A 189 4.34 -11.16 17.43
C ASP A 189 4.90 -10.28 18.55
N THR A 190 5.90 -9.45 18.26
CA THR A 190 6.47 -8.46 19.19
C THR A 190 5.40 -7.46 19.64
N LEU A 191 4.59 -6.94 18.72
CA LEU A 191 3.52 -5.99 19.02
C LEU A 191 2.44 -6.58 19.93
N THR A 192 2.13 -7.88 19.79
CA THR A 192 1.05 -8.54 20.52
C THR A 192 1.52 -9.24 21.79
N GLY A 193 2.83 -9.30 22.03
CA GLY A 193 3.41 -10.03 23.17
C GLY A 193 3.27 -11.54 23.03
N ALA A 194 3.10 -12.05 21.83
CA ALA A 194 2.93 -13.47 21.53
C ALA A 194 4.31 -14.17 21.44
N ARG A 195 5.01 -14.29 22.58
CA ARG A 195 6.15 -15.19 22.77
C ARG A 195 5.96 -15.99 24.03
#